data_dc6f800db3e871ebdd19e3aaabd7a5bb
#
_entry.id   dc6f800db3e871ebdd19e3aaabd7a5bb
#
_cell.length_a   1.000
_cell.length_b   1.000
_cell.length_c   1.000
_cell.angle_alpha   90.00
_cell.angle_beta   90.00
_cell.angle_gamma   90.00
#
_symmetry.space_group_name_H-M   'P 1'
#
loop_
_entity.id
_entity.type
_entity.pdbx_description
1 polymer ?
#
loop_
_entity_poly.entity_id
_entity_poly.type
_entity_poly.pdbx_seq_one_letter_code
_entity_poly.pdbx_strand_id
1 'polypeptide(L)'
;LVTALSYFTAFQYFTAPRLADGTFATFVPYNVTWLPLGHLHFDLGILLDPISVMMLIVISTVSLMVHIYSFGYMHGEKGFQRYYAFLSLFTMSMLGLVLATNIFQMYMFWELVGVSSYLLIGFYYTLHAAVHASKKAFIVTRFADMFFLIGILIFGYYTGSFSFSFVNGGVVMGEGATEFITADATRAV
;
A
#
# COMPACT_ATOMS: atom_id res chain seq x y z
N LEU A 1 18.24 5.34 -7.05
CA LEU A 1 17.99 4.03 -7.62
C LEU A 1 16.49 3.74 -7.72
N VAL A 2 15.73 3.76 -6.60
CA VAL A 2 14.29 3.45 -6.56
C VAL A 2 13.50 4.31 -7.55
N THR A 3 13.70 5.62 -7.55
CA THR A 3 13.02 6.55 -8.46
C THR A 3 13.30 6.21 -9.93
N ALA A 4 14.56 5.94 -10.28
CA ALA A 4 14.92 5.57 -11.65
C ALA A 4 14.24 4.27 -12.09
N LEU A 5 14.19 3.27 -11.21
CA LEU A 5 13.47 2.02 -11.48
C LEU A 5 11.97 2.24 -11.61
N SER A 6 11.37 3.08 -10.77
CA SER A 6 9.94 3.42 -10.85
C SER A 6 9.57 4.08 -12.18
N TYR A 7 10.38 5.04 -12.63
CA TYR A 7 10.17 5.68 -13.94
C TYR A 7 10.39 4.71 -15.11
N PHE A 8 11.38 3.84 -15.01
CA PHE A 8 11.63 2.82 -16.01
C PHE A 8 10.46 1.84 -16.12
N THR A 9 9.95 1.34 -14.98
CA THR A 9 8.76 0.47 -14.92
C THR A 9 7.54 1.17 -15.49
N ALA A 10 7.32 2.44 -15.15
CA ALA A 10 6.22 3.22 -15.67
C ALA A 10 6.32 3.42 -17.19
N PHE A 11 7.51 3.73 -17.70
CA PHE A 11 7.74 3.86 -19.13
C PHE A 11 7.45 2.54 -19.87
N GLN A 12 7.95 1.42 -19.36
CA GLN A 12 7.64 0.11 -19.93
C GLN A 12 6.15 -0.22 -19.91
N TYR A 13 5.47 0.09 -18.80
CA TYR A 13 4.05 -0.17 -18.64
C TYR A 13 3.20 0.61 -19.62
N PHE A 14 3.43 1.92 -19.78
CA PHE A 14 2.65 2.78 -20.68
C PHE A 14 3.00 2.62 -22.17
N THR A 15 4.17 2.05 -22.49
CA THR A 15 4.57 1.68 -23.86
C THR A 15 4.17 0.26 -24.25
N ALA A 16 3.73 -0.55 -23.29
CA ALA A 16 3.26 -1.91 -23.57
C ALA A 16 2.00 -1.90 -24.48
N PRO A 17 1.82 -2.91 -25.35
CA PRO A 17 0.64 -3.01 -26.19
C PRO A 17 -0.63 -3.09 -25.34
N ARG A 18 -1.62 -2.30 -25.71
CA ARG A 18 -2.94 -2.31 -25.05
C ARG A 18 -3.72 -3.57 -25.42
N LEU A 19 -4.65 -3.96 -24.55
CA LEU A 19 -5.60 -5.02 -24.86
C LEU A 19 -6.49 -4.62 -26.06
N ALA A 20 -7.18 -5.62 -26.64
CA ALA A 20 -8.11 -5.42 -27.76
C ALA A 20 -9.20 -4.37 -27.45
N ASP A 21 -9.55 -4.20 -26.18
CA ASP A 21 -10.52 -3.22 -25.67
C ASP A 21 -9.94 -1.81 -25.46
N GLY A 22 -8.66 -1.59 -25.82
CA GLY A 22 -7.97 -0.32 -25.61
C GLY A 22 -7.55 -0.03 -24.17
N THR A 23 -7.82 -0.92 -23.22
CA THR A 23 -7.43 -0.83 -21.83
C THR A 23 -5.99 -1.29 -21.61
N PHE A 24 -5.36 -0.81 -20.52
CA PHE A 24 -4.05 -1.28 -20.12
C PHE A 24 -4.18 -2.65 -19.44
N ALA A 25 -3.26 -3.56 -19.74
CA ALA A 25 -3.20 -4.85 -19.08
C ALA A 25 -2.79 -4.71 -17.62
N THR A 26 -3.38 -5.51 -16.76
CA THR A 26 -2.93 -5.65 -15.37
C THR A 26 -1.92 -6.77 -15.28
N PHE A 27 -0.80 -6.52 -14.63
CA PHE A 27 0.28 -7.48 -14.46
C PHE A 27 0.48 -7.80 -12.98
N VAL A 28 0.60 -9.11 -12.68
CA VAL A 28 1.04 -9.61 -11.39
C VAL A 28 2.34 -10.38 -11.61
N PRO A 29 3.49 -9.69 -11.70
CA PRO A 29 4.76 -10.33 -12.03
C PRO A 29 5.25 -11.28 -10.96
N TYR A 30 4.82 -11.10 -9.73
CA TYR A 30 5.26 -11.91 -8.60
C TYR A 30 4.14 -12.06 -7.58
N ASN A 31 3.86 -13.30 -7.18
CA ASN A 31 2.92 -13.63 -6.11
C ASN A 31 3.41 -14.88 -5.39
N VAL A 32 3.55 -14.79 -4.07
CA VAL A 32 4.00 -15.89 -3.21
C VAL A 32 3.02 -16.05 -2.05
N THR A 33 2.52 -17.25 -1.88
CA THR A 33 1.70 -17.60 -0.72
C THR A 33 2.58 -17.62 0.53
N TRP A 34 2.37 -16.63 1.40
CA TRP A 34 3.13 -16.45 2.63
C TRP A 34 2.58 -17.30 3.77
N LEU A 35 1.25 -17.35 3.93
CA LEU A 35 0.61 -18.07 5.03
C LEU A 35 -0.67 -18.78 4.54
N PRO A 36 -0.66 -20.12 4.39
CA PRO A 36 -1.87 -20.89 4.13
C PRO A 36 -2.60 -21.20 5.44
N LEU A 37 -3.84 -20.76 5.58
CA LEU A 37 -4.74 -21.04 6.70
C LEU A 37 -6.00 -21.76 6.22
N GLY A 38 -5.89 -23.07 5.97
CA GLY A 38 -7.00 -23.86 5.47
C GLY A 38 -7.46 -23.39 4.09
N HIS A 39 -8.65 -22.81 4.02
CA HIS A 39 -9.21 -22.27 2.77
C HIS A 39 -8.76 -20.84 2.45
N LEU A 40 -8.19 -20.13 3.43
CA LEU A 40 -7.71 -18.74 3.28
C LEU A 40 -6.21 -18.76 2.97
N HIS A 41 -5.83 -18.11 1.88
CA HIS A 41 -4.44 -17.93 1.49
C HIS A 41 -4.06 -16.47 1.61
N PHE A 42 -2.96 -16.20 2.32
CA PHE A 42 -2.37 -14.87 2.42
C PHE A 42 -1.18 -14.80 1.48
N ASP A 43 -1.36 -14.12 0.39
CA ASP A 43 -0.34 -13.95 -0.63
C ASP A 43 0.38 -12.62 -0.44
N LEU A 44 1.67 -12.60 -0.77
CA LEU A 44 2.46 -11.40 -0.91
C LEU A 44 2.87 -11.26 -2.37
N GLY A 45 2.42 -10.22 -3.02
CA GLY A 45 2.66 -10.04 -4.44
C GLY A 45 2.88 -8.57 -4.83
N ILE A 46 3.12 -8.39 -6.11
CA ILE A 46 3.25 -7.07 -6.74
C ILE A 46 2.18 -6.97 -7.82
N LEU A 47 1.33 -5.96 -7.69
CA LEU A 47 0.30 -5.63 -8.66
C LEU A 47 0.69 -4.38 -9.42
N LEU A 48 0.65 -4.45 -10.75
CA LEU A 48 0.87 -3.32 -11.64
C LEU A 48 -0.40 -3.09 -12.46
N ASP A 49 -1.12 -2.05 -12.10
CA ASP A 49 -2.26 -1.51 -12.84
C ASP A 49 -2.02 -0.02 -13.16
N PRO A 50 -2.82 0.64 -13.99
CA PRO A 50 -2.61 2.04 -14.35
C PRO A 50 -2.54 2.97 -13.14
N ILE A 51 -3.36 2.71 -12.11
CA ILE A 51 -3.43 3.51 -10.90
C ILE A 51 -2.17 3.31 -10.05
N SER A 52 -1.77 2.05 -9.84
CA SER A 52 -0.55 1.71 -9.08
C SER A 52 0.69 2.30 -9.74
N VAL A 53 0.79 2.23 -11.06
CA VAL A 53 1.95 2.79 -11.80
C VAL A 53 1.98 4.31 -11.72
N MET A 54 0.83 5.01 -11.83
CA MET A 54 0.79 6.46 -11.58
C MET A 54 1.21 6.82 -10.17
N MET A 55 0.70 6.11 -9.17
CA MET A 55 1.06 6.33 -7.76
C MET A 55 2.54 6.01 -7.50
N LEU A 56 3.11 5.02 -8.18
CA LEU A 56 4.52 4.70 -8.11
C LEU A 56 5.39 5.90 -8.53
N ILE A 57 5.03 6.60 -9.62
CA ILE A 57 5.73 7.81 -10.07
C ILE A 57 5.61 8.91 -9.02
N VAL A 58 4.40 9.17 -8.52
CA VAL A 58 4.17 10.24 -7.54
C VAL A 58 4.96 10.01 -6.27
N ILE A 59 4.84 8.81 -5.67
CA ILE A 59 5.52 8.47 -4.41
C ILE A 59 7.04 8.54 -4.57
N SER A 60 7.58 7.98 -5.64
CA SER A 60 9.02 7.96 -5.85
C SER A 60 9.60 9.35 -6.11
N THR A 61 8.85 10.22 -6.82
CA THR A 61 9.25 11.60 -7.08
C THR A 61 9.24 12.43 -5.79
N VAL A 62 8.13 12.40 -5.05
CA VAL A 62 7.99 13.13 -3.79
C VAL A 62 9.04 12.66 -2.79
N SER A 63 9.23 11.34 -2.67
CA SER A 63 10.24 10.77 -1.79
C SER A 63 11.66 11.27 -2.15
N LEU A 64 12.01 11.27 -3.44
CA LEU A 64 13.30 11.79 -3.90
C LEU A 64 13.49 13.26 -3.52
N MET A 65 12.48 14.09 -3.78
CA MET A 65 12.55 15.52 -3.48
C MET A 65 12.69 15.78 -1.97
N VAL A 66 11.94 15.04 -1.15
CA VAL A 66 12.04 15.14 0.31
C VAL A 66 13.41 14.68 0.81
N HIS A 67 13.98 13.59 0.26
CA HIS A 67 15.32 13.14 0.63
C HIS A 67 16.39 14.20 0.27
N ILE A 68 16.33 14.80 -0.92
CA ILE A 68 17.25 15.85 -1.33
C ILE A 68 17.09 17.09 -0.43
N TYR A 69 15.87 17.53 -0.19
CA TYR A 69 15.60 18.67 0.69
C TYR A 69 16.12 18.42 2.11
N SER A 70 15.86 17.25 2.67
CA SER A 70 16.27 16.88 4.01
C SER A 70 17.78 16.79 4.20
N PHE A 71 18.54 16.61 3.11
CA PHE A 71 20.00 16.62 3.17
C PHE A 71 20.54 17.97 3.65
N GLY A 72 19.96 19.07 3.18
CA GLY A 72 20.28 20.41 3.67
C GLY A 72 19.62 20.75 5.00
N TYR A 73 18.32 20.38 5.15
CA TYR A 73 17.52 20.74 6.31
C TYR A 73 18.01 20.08 7.61
N MET A 74 18.42 18.81 7.55
CA MET A 74 18.87 18.04 8.72
C MET A 74 20.40 18.05 8.87
N HIS A 75 21.10 18.88 8.12
CA HIS A 75 22.57 18.97 8.20
C HIS A 75 23.01 19.47 9.57
N GLY A 76 23.84 18.67 10.24
CA GLY A 76 24.37 19.02 11.58
C GLY A 76 23.49 18.57 12.75
N GLU A 77 22.27 18.07 12.51
CA GLU A 77 21.39 17.56 13.58
C GLU A 77 21.84 16.20 14.10
N LYS A 78 21.71 16.03 15.42
CA LYS A 78 21.97 14.75 16.07
C LYS A 78 20.93 13.71 15.67
N GLY A 79 21.36 12.62 15.03
CA GLY A 79 20.45 11.53 14.60
C GLY A 79 20.07 11.59 13.13
N PHE A 80 20.83 12.31 12.29
CA PHE A 80 20.65 12.38 10.85
C PHE A 80 20.43 11.01 10.18
N GLN A 81 21.24 10.01 10.53
CA GLN A 81 21.10 8.65 9.99
C GLN A 81 19.75 8.01 10.37
N ARG A 82 19.30 8.22 11.60
CA ARG A 82 18.01 7.72 12.11
C ARG A 82 16.83 8.36 11.36
N TYR A 83 16.92 9.67 11.09
CA TYR A 83 15.90 10.36 10.29
C TYR A 83 15.76 9.76 8.90
N TYR A 84 16.87 9.54 8.20
CA TYR A 84 16.86 8.93 6.86
C TYR A 84 16.37 7.48 6.88
N ALA A 85 16.67 6.73 7.93
CA ALA A 85 16.13 5.38 8.08
C ALA A 85 14.60 5.39 8.20
N PHE A 86 14.03 6.31 8.99
CA PHE A 86 12.58 6.46 9.14
C PHE A 86 11.92 6.95 7.85
N LEU A 87 12.55 7.88 7.15
CA LEU A 87 12.07 8.38 5.86
C LEU A 87 12.09 7.30 4.78
N SER A 88 13.13 6.48 4.76
CA SER A 88 13.24 5.34 3.84
C SER A 88 12.20 4.25 4.17
N LEU A 89 11.97 3.98 5.46
CA LEU A 89 10.92 3.06 5.91
C LEU A 89 9.53 3.55 5.46
N PHE A 90 9.26 4.85 5.60
CA PHE A 90 8.01 5.45 5.12
C PHE A 90 7.83 5.25 3.61
N THR A 91 8.86 5.54 2.83
CA THR A 91 8.82 5.36 1.37
C THR A 91 8.59 3.91 0.98
N MET A 92 9.30 2.97 1.61
CA MET A 92 9.13 1.53 1.38
C MET A 92 7.69 1.10 1.69
N SER A 93 7.15 1.57 2.81
CA SER A 93 5.78 1.23 3.23
C SER A 93 4.74 1.73 2.25
N MET A 94 4.89 2.97 1.76
CA MET A 94 4.00 3.55 0.75
C MET A 94 4.07 2.81 -0.59
N LEU A 95 5.26 2.41 -1.03
CA LEU A 95 5.44 1.63 -2.25
C LEU A 95 4.81 0.24 -2.12
N GLY A 96 5.02 -0.43 -0.98
CA GLY A 96 4.41 -1.72 -0.71
C GLY A 96 2.88 -1.68 -0.64
N LEU A 97 2.32 -0.58 -0.10
CA LEU A 97 0.87 -0.36 -0.05
C LEU A 97 0.26 -0.25 -1.45
N VAL A 98 0.89 0.52 -2.34
CA VAL A 98 0.37 0.78 -3.69
C VAL A 98 0.51 -0.44 -4.59
N LEU A 99 1.52 -1.28 -4.36
CA LEU A 99 1.79 -2.50 -5.15
C LEU A 99 1.12 -3.75 -4.57
N ALA A 100 0.26 -3.62 -3.56
CA ALA A 100 -0.37 -4.75 -2.90
C ALA A 100 -1.32 -5.51 -3.84
N THR A 101 -1.30 -6.85 -3.79
CA THR A 101 -2.15 -7.75 -4.58
C THR A 101 -3.45 -8.13 -3.87
N ASN A 102 -3.53 -7.87 -2.58
CA ASN A 102 -4.72 -8.18 -1.77
C ASN A 102 -4.90 -7.18 -0.64
N ILE A 103 -6.11 -7.15 -0.08
CA ILE A 103 -6.49 -6.19 0.96
C ILE A 103 -5.72 -6.40 2.26
N PHE A 104 -5.33 -7.64 2.58
CA PHE A 104 -4.57 -7.93 3.78
C PHE A 104 -3.13 -7.43 3.69
N GLN A 105 -2.48 -7.63 2.54
CA GLN A 105 -1.16 -7.06 2.26
C GLN A 105 -1.21 -5.53 2.30
N MET A 106 -2.25 -4.93 1.70
CA MET A 106 -2.47 -3.48 1.76
C MET A 106 -2.59 -3.00 3.21
N TYR A 107 -3.34 -3.69 4.05
CA TYR A 107 -3.48 -3.38 5.47
C TYR A 107 -2.13 -3.45 6.21
N MET A 108 -1.31 -4.48 5.97
CA MET A 108 0.01 -4.60 6.60
C MET A 108 0.91 -3.40 6.28
N PHE A 109 0.96 -2.98 5.02
CA PHE A 109 1.74 -1.81 4.62
C PHE A 109 1.13 -0.50 5.12
N TRP A 110 -0.20 -0.40 5.21
CA TRP A 110 -0.90 0.71 5.83
C TRP A 110 -0.49 0.90 7.30
N GLU A 111 -0.45 -0.19 8.06
CA GLU A 111 0.04 -0.22 9.43
C GLU A 111 1.51 0.26 9.52
N LEU A 112 2.34 -0.16 8.58
CA LEU A 112 3.74 0.21 8.54
C LEU A 112 3.95 1.71 8.20
N VAL A 113 3.09 2.29 7.37
CA VAL A 113 3.04 3.76 7.14
C VAL A 113 2.70 4.49 8.44
N GLY A 114 1.73 3.98 9.19
CA GLY A 114 1.37 4.55 10.51
C GLY A 114 2.52 4.52 11.51
N VAL A 115 3.27 3.42 11.58
CA VAL A 115 4.46 3.30 12.45
C VAL A 115 5.56 4.26 12.00
N SER A 116 5.85 4.34 10.71
CA SER A 116 6.90 5.23 10.21
C SER A 116 6.56 6.71 10.44
N SER A 117 5.29 7.09 10.32
CA SER A 117 4.79 8.42 10.67
C SER A 117 4.98 8.73 12.16
N TYR A 118 4.65 7.78 13.03
CA TYR A 118 4.88 7.90 14.46
C TYR A 118 6.36 8.18 14.79
N LEU A 119 7.27 7.43 14.14
CA LEU A 119 8.72 7.58 14.35
C LEU A 119 9.24 8.93 13.85
N LEU A 120 8.70 9.44 12.72
CA LEU A 120 9.06 10.74 12.17
C LEU A 120 8.53 11.89 13.04
N ILE A 121 7.28 11.84 13.50
CA ILE A 121 6.71 12.85 14.41
C ILE A 121 7.47 12.87 15.74
N GLY A 122 7.82 11.70 16.26
CA GLY A 122 8.57 11.54 17.49
C GLY A 122 10.09 11.67 17.35
N PHE A 123 10.59 12.17 16.22
CA PHE A 123 12.02 12.26 15.95
C PHE A 123 12.78 13.03 17.06
N TYR A 124 12.24 14.19 17.47
CA TYR A 124 12.75 14.97 18.58
C TYR A 124 12.18 14.49 19.94
N TYR A 125 12.52 13.26 20.31
CA TYR A 125 12.01 12.59 21.53
C TYR A 125 12.36 13.31 22.85
N THR A 126 13.27 14.28 22.83
CA THR A 126 13.60 15.13 23.98
C THR A 126 12.56 16.23 24.21
N LEU A 127 11.76 16.58 23.20
CA LEU A 127 10.71 17.58 23.29
C LEU A 127 9.40 16.94 23.74
N HIS A 128 8.88 17.34 24.89
CA HIS A 128 7.61 16.85 25.42
C HIS A 128 6.46 17.01 24.42
N ALA A 129 6.41 18.13 23.70
CA ALA A 129 5.39 18.38 22.68
C ALA A 129 5.43 17.36 21.53
N ALA A 130 6.62 17.00 21.03
CA ALA A 130 6.80 16.01 19.99
C ALA A 130 6.38 14.61 20.46
N VAL A 131 6.76 14.24 21.69
CA VAL A 131 6.38 12.94 22.29
C VAL A 131 4.86 12.84 22.48
N HIS A 132 4.21 13.91 22.97
CA HIS A 132 2.76 13.92 23.11
C HIS A 132 2.05 13.84 21.77
N ALA A 133 2.51 14.59 20.76
CA ALA A 133 1.94 14.57 19.42
C ALA A 133 2.07 13.19 18.76
N SER A 134 3.24 12.57 18.83
CA SER A 134 3.48 11.24 18.26
C SER A 134 2.62 10.16 18.93
N LYS A 135 2.54 10.15 20.25
CA LYS A 135 1.66 9.22 20.99
C LYS A 135 0.20 9.41 20.63
N LYS A 136 -0.28 10.66 20.58
CA LYS A 136 -1.67 10.95 20.20
C LYS A 136 -1.97 10.47 18.78
N ALA A 137 -1.11 10.79 17.83
CA ALA A 137 -1.25 10.35 16.44
C ALA A 137 -1.30 8.82 16.34
N PHE A 138 -0.38 8.12 17.01
CA PHE A 138 -0.32 6.67 17.01
C PHE A 138 -1.57 6.02 17.61
N ILE A 139 -2.00 6.46 18.79
CA ILE A 139 -3.17 5.87 19.47
C ILE A 139 -4.45 6.07 18.63
N VAL A 140 -4.66 7.26 18.09
CA VAL A 140 -5.86 7.57 17.29
C VAL A 140 -5.91 6.74 16.01
N THR A 141 -4.78 6.65 15.29
CA THR A 141 -4.71 5.84 14.06
C THR A 141 -4.91 4.35 14.35
N ARG A 142 -4.28 3.81 15.40
CA ARG A 142 -4.44 2.39 15.76
C ARG A 142 -5.86 2.01 16.15
N PHE A 143 -6.56 2.93 16.82
CA PHE A 143 -7.96 2.69 17.16
C PHE A 143 -8.83 2.60 15.90
N ALA A 144 -8.60 3.46 14.93
CA ALA A 144 -9.29 3.43 13.64
C ALA A 144 -8.92 2.18 12.82
N ASP A 145 -7.64 1.82 12.77
CA ASP A 145 -7.12 0.69 12.03
C ASP A 145 -7.65 -0.65 12.56
N MET A 146 -7.94 -0.75 13.86
CA MET A 146 -8.56 -1.94 14.45
C MET A 146 -9.96 -2.20 13.87
N PHE A 147 -10.77 -1.16 13.68
CA PHE A 147 -12.08 -1.30 13.03
C PHE A 147 -11.95 -1.65 11.55
N PHE A 148 -10.95 -1.11 10.88
CA PHE A 148 -10.63 -1.48 9.50
C PHE A 148 -10.24 -2.96 9.39
N LEU A 149 -9.40 -3.47 10.30
CA LEU A 149 -9.05 -4.89 10.37
C LEU A 149 -10.27 -5.78 10.57
N ILE A 150 -11.17 -5.41 11.50
CA ILE A 150 -12.41 -6.14 11.72
C ILE A 150 -13.23 -6.20 10.43
N GLY A 151 -13.34 -5.09 9.71
CA GLY A 151 -14.01 -5.04 8.41
C GLY A 151 -13.39 -5.99 7.38
N ILE A 152 -12.06 -6.02 7.29
CA ILE A 152 -11.32 -6.94 6.41
C ILE A 152 -11.58 -8.41 6.76
N LEU A 153 -11.58 -8.75 8.06
CA LEU A 153 -11.82 -10.11 8.51
C LEU A 153 -13.26 -10.57 8.24
N ILE A 154 -14.25 -9.69 8.47
CA ILE A 154 -15.64 -9.95 8.13
C ILE A 154 -15.78 -10.17 6.62
N PHE A 155 -15.18 -9.29 5.82
CA PHE A 155 -15.17 -9.43 4.36
C PHE A 155 -14.56 -10.76 3.92
N GLY A 156 -13.37 -11.12 4.41
CA GLY A 156 -12.73 -12.39 4.09
C GLY A 156 -13.52 -13.62 4.54
N TYR A 157 -14.26 -13.53 5.66
CA TYR A 157 -15.14 -14.61 6.12
C TYR A 157 -16.30 -14.86 5.15
N TYR A 158 -16.93 -13.80 4.63
CA TYR A 158 -18.07 -13.93 3.71
C TYR A 158 -17.66 -14.24 2.27
N THR A 159 -16.53 -13.72 1.79
CA THR A 159 -16.08 -13.91 0.40
C THR A 159 -15.14 -15.10 0.22
N GLY A 160 -14.55 -15.61 1.31
CA GLY A 160 -13.56 -16.71 1.26
C GLY A 160 -12.21 -16.33 0.66
N SER A 161 -11.99 -15.06 0.27
CA SER A 161 -10.74 -14.58 -0.33
C SER A 161 -10.44 -13.13 0.07
N PHE A 162 -9.16 -12.79 0.15
CA PHE A 162 -8.67 -11.43 0.35
C PHE A 162 -8.08 -10.81 -0.92
N SER A 163 -7.97 -11.58 -1.99
CA SER A 163 -7.33 -11.17 -3.24
C SER A 163 -8.18 -10.17 -4.02
N PHE A 164 -7.53 -9.27 -4.74
CA PHE A 164 -8.19 -8.43 -5.73
C PHE A 164 -8.41 -9.24 -7.01
N SER A 165 -9.65 -9.31 -7.50
CA SER A 165 -9.97 -9.85 -8.81
C SER A 165 -10.31 -8.73 -9.78
N PHE A 166 -10.08 -8.97 -11.07
CA PHE A 166 -10.32 -7.99 -12.13
C PHE A 166 -11.50 -8.43 -12.95
N VAL A 167 -12.58 -7.65 -12.93
CA VAL A 167 -13.74 -7.87 -13.78
C VAL A 167 -13.94 -6.64 -14.65
N ASN A 168 -13.96 -6.82 -15.98
CA ASN A 168 -14.21 -5.75 -16.97
C ASN A 168 -13.30 -4.51 -16.81
N GLY A 169 -12.02 -4.74 -16.49
CA GLY A 169 -11.03 -3.65 -16.33
C GLY A 169 -11.10 -2.89 -15.01
N GLY A 170 -12.00 -3.26 -14.10
CA GLY A 170 -12.07 -2.73 -12.72
C GLY A 170 -11.49 -3.71 -11.70
N VAL A 171 -10.97 -3.17 -10.60
CA VAL A 171 -10.53 -3.97 -9.45
C VAL A 171 -11.75 -4.32 -8.60
N VAL A 172 -12.04 -5.61 -8.44
CA VAL A 172 -13.08 -6.10 -7.53
C VAL A 172 -12.41 -6.90 -6.43
N MET A 173 -12.83 -6.68 -5.20
CA MET A 173 -12.31 -7.42 -4.05
C MET A 173 -12.95 -8.80 -3.97
N GLY A 174 -12.12 -9.85 -3.99
CA GLY A 174 -12.49 -11.25 -3.76
C GLY A 174 -13.13 -11.97 -4.94
N GLU A 175 -12.75 -13.21 -5.16
CA GLU A 175 -13.39 -14.06 -6.18
C GLU A 175 -14.88 -14.32 -5.89
N GLY A 176 -15.29 -14.32 -4.61
CA GLY A 176 -16.69 -14.47 -4.20
C GLY A 176 -17.53 -13.20 -4.29
N ALA A 177 -16.92 -12.03 -4.45
CA ALA A 177 -17.68 -10.77 -4.53
C ALA A 177 -18.51 -10.66 -5.82
N THR A 178 -18.10 -11.32 -6.88
CA THR A 178 -18.85 -11.41 -8.13
C THR A 178 -20.09 -12.28 -8.03
N GLU A 179 -20.05 -13.36 -7.25
CA GLU A 179 -21.24 -14.20 -6.98
C GLU A 179 -22.26 -13.48 -6.11
N PHE A 180 -21.81 -12.66 -5.15
CA PHE A 180 -22.72 -11.89 -4.28
C PHE A 180 -23.49 -10.82 -5.06
N ILE A 181 -22.83 -10.10 -5.96
CA ILE A 181 -23.45 -9.05 -6.80
C ILE A 181 -24.40 -9.68 -7.83
N THR A 182 -24.02 -10.82 -8.41
CA THR A 182 -24.88 -11.52 -9.38
C THR A 182 -26.02 -12.28 -8.72
N ALA A 183 -25.84 -12.83 -7.52
CA ALA A 183 -26.91 -13.52 -6.80
C ALA A 183 -28.02 -12.58 -6.30
N ASP A 184 -27.68 -11.34 -5.92
CA ASP A 184 -28.66 -10.33 -5.53
C ASP A 184 -29.39 -9.75 -6.76
N ALA A 185 -28.72 -9.59 -7.90
CA ALA A 185 -29.34 -9.14 -9.15
C ALA A 185 -30.33 -10.18 -9.72
N THR A 186 -30.11 -11.47 -9.50
CA THR A 186 -31.03 -12.56 -9.91
C THR A 186 -32.17 -12.81 -8.93
N ARG A 187 -32.07 -12.31 -7.69
CA ARG A 187 -33.18 -12.36 -6.71
C ARG A 187 -34.13 -11.18 -6.79
N ALA A 188 -33.78 -10.13 -7.51
CA ALA A 188 -34.58 -8.91 -7.70
C ALA A 188 -35.47 -8.93 -8.96
N VAL A 189 -35.55 -10.04 -9.69
CA VAL A 189 -36.46 -10.33 -10.80
C VAL A 189 -37.32 -11.51 -10.41
#